data_a525380d40cd359b158075b46ea132cf
#
_entry.id   a525380d40cd359b158075b46ea132cf
#
_cell.length_a   1.000
_cell.length_b   1.000
_cell.length_c   1.000
_cell.angle_alpha   90.00
_cell.angle_beta   90.00
_cell.angle_gamma   90.00
#
_symmetry.space_group_name_H-M   'P 1'
#
loop_
_entity.id
_entity.type
_entity.pdbx_description
1 polymer ?
#
loop_
_entity_poly.entity_id
_entity_poly.type
_entity_poly.pdbx_seq_one_letter_code
_entity_poly.pdbx_strand_id
1 'polypeptide(L)'
;MDFSAIGHVIYGFLSGLTEILPVSARAHSTIYLKLLGYDDVRGFPNLLSHIGILAALYTYSRIQLTKMARARKLARIPKKRRKRPLDVDSLMNSSFVITMALPVVLMLLFYDRITSFDFGLPIMAAFLFVNGLILYIPQFLPGSNRDARTLSRFDGLLMGLGSTLSAIPGFSGIGAALSIGSIRGVDKNYGLNMTLIASMVYFVGLIVFDVLSIIVRGFGPITMQLIGIYLLAAAAAFISTMLAIRIMRTLAAENGYHFFAYYCWGAALFTFILNLMA
;
A
#
# COMPACT_ATOMS: atom_id res chain seq x y z
N MET A 1 28.21 9.48 -4.39
CA MET A 1 28.54 8.04 -4.23
C MET A 1 27.45 7.24 -4.93
N ASP A 2 27.81 6.31 -5.77
CA ASP A 2 26.79 5.50 -6.45
C ASP A 2 26.17 4.51 -5.46
N PHE A 3 24.85 4.46 -5.45
CA PHE A 3 24.10 3.50 -4.63
C PHE A 3 24.51 2.08 -5.03
N SER A 4 25.01 1.29 -4.10
CA SER A 4 25.54 -0.03 -4.43
C SER A 4 24.46 -0.95 -5.02
N ALA A 5 24.84 -1.92 -5.85
CA ALA A 5 23.93 -2.91 -6.42
C ALA A 5 23.11 -3.60 -5.33
N ILE A 6 23.76 -3.96 -4.22
CA ILE A 6 23.11 -4.58 -3.05
C ILE A 6 22.13 -3.60 -2.42
N GLY A 7 22.47 -2.30 -2.33
CA GLY A 7 21.58 -1.27 -1.80
C GLY A 7 20.25 -1.19 -2.57
N HIS A 8 20.28 -1.25 -3.90
CA HIS A 8 19.05 -1.23 -4.70
C HIS A 8 18.18 -2.47 -4.46
N VAL A 9 18.77 -3.66 -4.34
CA VAL A 9 18.03 -4.90 -4.07
C VAL A 9 17.40 -4.88 -2.68
N ILE A 10 18.14 -4.42 -1.66
CA ILE A 10 17.61 -4.25 -0.31
C ILE A 10 16.49 -3.21 -0.31
N TYR A 11 16.65 -2.09 -1.02
CA TYR A 11 15.60 -1.07 -1.16
C TYR A 11 14.32 -1.66 -1.76
N GLY A 12 14.44 -2.42 -2.85
CA GLY A 12 13.29 -3.11 -3.46
C GLY A 12 12.62 -4.08 -2.49
N PHE A 13 13.40 -4.87 -1.75
CA PHE A 13 12.88 -5.80 -0.75
C PHE A 13 12.13 -5.06 0.38
N LEU A 14 12.73 -4.01 0.93
CA LEU A 14 12.12 -3.19 1.98
C LEU A 14 10.85 -2.52 1.48
N SER A 15 10.86 -1.94 0.28
CA SER A 15 9.69 -1.32 -0.33
C SER A 15 8.53 -2.30 -0.44
N GLY A 16 8.75 -3.48 -1.03
CA GLY A 16 7.69 -4.47 -1.19
C GLY A 16 7.14 -5.00 0.15
N LEU A 17 7.99 -5.12 1.16
CA LEU A 17 7.58 -5.56 2.49
C LEU A 17 6.76 -4.48 3.21
N THR A 18 7.28 -3.26 3.27
CA THR A 18 6.73 -2.18 4.10
C THR A 18 5.52 -1.49 3.48
N GLU A 19 5.34 -1.58 2.16
CA GLU A 19 4.14 -1.07 1.48
C GLU A 19 2.87 -1.87 1.84
N ILE A 20 3.02 -3.16 2.11
CA ILE A 20 1.89 -4.04 2.46
C ILE A 20 1.72 -4.16 3.97
N LEU A 21 2.82 -4.24 4.72
CA LEU A 21 2.74 -4.22 6.18
C LEU A 21 2.31 -2.82 6.66
N PRO A 22 1.54 -2.72 7.75
CA PRO A 22 0.99 -1.45 8.21
C PRO A 22 2.01 -0.61 9.00
N VAL A 23 3.23 -0.44 8.45
CA VAL A 23 4.39 0.14 9.14
C VAL A 23 4.94 1.43 8.53
N SER A 24 4.29 1.99 7.50
CA SER A 24 4.74 3.15 6.74
C SER A 24 5.98 2.92 5.87
N ALA A 25 5.78 2.59 4.61
CA ALA A 25 6.85 2.37 3.64
C ALA A 25 7.73 3.63 3.47
N ARG A 26 7.12 4.80 3.40
CA ARG A 26 7.86 6.07 3.23
C ARG A 26 8.81 6.36 4.39
N ALA A 27 8.37 6.11 5.63
CA ALA A 27 9.27 6.29 6.78
C ALA A 27 10.45 5.32 6.71
N HIS A 28 10.21 4.06 6.38
CA HIS A 28 11.28 3.06 6.26
C HIS A 28 12.25 3.37 5.12
N SER A 29 11.74 3.80 3.96
CA SER A 29 12.59 4.25 2.86
C SER A 29 13.46 5.45 3.26
N THR A 30 12.88 6.46 3.92
CA THR A 30 13.64 7.62 4.40
C THR A 30 14.72 7.23 5.42
N ILE A 31 14.38 6.38 6.41
CA ILE A 31 15.34 5.89 7.40
C ILE A 31 16.47 5.13 6.70
N TYR A 32 16.14 4.21 5.81
CA TYR A 32 17.11 3.41 5.08
C TYR A 32 18.10 4.27 4.28
N LEU A 33 17.58 5.25 3.54
CA LEU A 33 18.40 6.15 2.75
C LEU A 33 19.30 7.02 3.63
N LYS A 34 18.76 7.59 4.71
CA LYS A 34 19.56 8.39 5.65
C LYS A 34 20.69 7.59 6.30
N LEU A 35 20.45 6.33 6.67
CA LEU A 35 21.50 5.45 7.22
C LEU A 35 22.62 5.17 6.23
N LEU A 36 22.32 5.22 4.93
CA LEU A 36 23.31 5.04 3.86
C LEU A 36 23.92 6.35 3.35
N GLY A 37 23.50 7.51 3.88
CA GLY A 37 23.98 8.82 3.46
C GLY A 37 23.41 9.27 2.11
N TYR A 38 22.19 8.83 1.76
CA TYR A 38 21.47 9.25 0.57
C TYR A 38 20.20 10.03 0.94
N ASP A 39 19.87 11.03 0.15
CA ASP A 39 18.64 11.82 0.38
C ASP A 39 17.43 11.24 -0.35
N ASP A 40 17.63 10.60 -1.51
CA ASP A 40 16.52 10.13 -2.34
C ASP A 40 16.94 9.03 -3.32
N VAL A 41 16.02 8.08 -3.58
CA VAL A 41 16.12 7.11 -4.67
C VAL A 41 14.96 7.34 -5.62
N ARG A 42 15.13 8.26 -6.58
CA ARG A 42 14.11 8.57 -7.59
C ARG A 42 14.44 7.89 -8.91
N GLY A 43 13.43 7.77 -9.77
CA GLY A 43 13.58 7.28 -11.12
C GLY A 43 13.39 5.77 -11.24
N PHE A 44 14.25 5.10 -12.03
CA PHE A 44 14.09 3.69 -12.37
C PHE A 44 13.99 2.72 -11.18
N PRO A 45 14.75 2.87 -10.09
CA PRO A 45 14.65 1.95 -8.96
C PRO A 45 13.26 1.95 -8.32
N ASN A 46 12.66 3.13 -8.13
CA ASN A 46 11.29 3.26 -7.62
C ASN A 46 10.29 2.68 -8.60
N LEU A 47 10.37 3.07 -9.87
CA LEU A 47 9.48 2.60 -10.92
C LEU A 47 9.42 1.07 -10.95
N LEU A 48 10.59 0.41 -11.01
CA LEU A 48 10.64 -1.04 -11.11
C LEU A 48 10.23 -1.73 -9.81
N SER A 49 10.50 -1.13 -8.64
CA SER A 49 9.99 -1.63 -7.36
C SER A 49 8.46 -1.56 -7.31
N HIS A 50 7.85 -0.44 -7.71
CA HIS A 50 6.39 -0.30 -7.76
C HIS A 50 5.75 -1.26 -8.78
N ILE A 51 6.40 -1.51 -9.92
CA ILE A 51 5.96 -2.54 -10.87
C ILE A 51 6.01 -3.93 -10.23
N GLY A 52 7.08 -4.26 -9.50
CA GLY A 52 7.21 -5.52 -8.76
C GLY A 52 6.09 -5.72 -7.74
N ILE A 53 5.79 -4.68 -6.95
CA ILE A 53 4.69 -4.68 -5.97
C ILE A 53 3.33 -4.87 -6.66
N LEU A 54 3.07 -4.11 -7.73
CA LEU A 54 1.81 -4.20 -8.48
C LEU A 54 1.63 -5.59 -9.11
N ALA A 55 2.71 -6.17 -9.64
CA ALA A 55 2.69 -7.53 -10.19
C ALA A 55 2.36 -8.59 -9.13
N ALA A 56 2.90 -8.45 -7.91
CA ALA A 56 2.58 -9.33 -6.78
C ALA A 56 1.10 -9.20 -6.36
N LEU A 57 0.60 -7.97 -6.20
CA LEU A 57 -0.81 -7.70 -5.89
C LEU A 57 -1.75 -8.27 -6.96
N TYR A 58 -1.40 -8.09 -8.24
CA TYR A 58 -2.16 -8.66 -9.34
C TYR A 58 -2.15 -10.18 -9.30
N THR A 59 -0.99 -10.80 -9.12
CA THR A 59 -0.85 -12.26 -9.03
C THR A 59 -1.71 -12.84 -7.91
N TYR A 60 -1.71 -12.19 -6.76
CA TYR A 60 -2.55 -12.57 -5.62
C TYR A 60 -4.05 -12.40 -5.92
N SER A 61 -4.44 -11.27 -6.50
CA SER A 61 -5.84 -10.85 -6.64
C SER A 61 -6.49 -11.27 -7.96
N ARG A 62 -5.75 -11.82 -8.94
CA ARG A 62 -6.19 -12.06 -10.33
C ARG A 62 -7.52 -12.79 -10.48
N ILE A 63 -7.77 -13.78 -9.62
CA ILE A 63 -9.02 -14.58 -9.67
C ILE A 63 -10.20 -13.69 -9.28
N GLN A 64 -10.05 -12.94 -8.20
CA GLN A 64 -11.11 -12.05 -7.70
C GLN A 64 -11.38 -10.89 -8.66
N LEU A 65 -10.32 -10.27 -9.20
CA LEU A 65 -10.43 -9.24 -10.23
C LEU A 65 -11.17 -9.74 -11.46
N THR A 66 -10.86 -10.96 -11.93
CA THR A 66 -11.54 -11.57 -13.06
C THR A 66 -13.04 -11.80 -12.78
N LYS A 67 -13.39 -12.29 -11.58
CA LYS A 67 -14.79 -12.44 -11.15
C LYS A 67 -15.52 -11.10 -11.13
N MET A 68 -14.93 -10.09 -10.51
CA MET A 68 -15.47 -8.72 -10.45
C MET A 68 -15.69 -8.12 -11.85
N ALA A 69 -14.70 -8.24 -12.74
CA ALA A 69 -14.79 -7.75 -14.11
C ALA A 69 -15.91 -8.46 -14.90
N ARG A 70 -16.02 -9.80 -14.78
CA ARG A 70 -17.10 -10.58 -15.39
C ARG A 70 -18.47 -10.20 -14.83
N ALA A 71 -18.61 -10.04 -13.53
CA ALA A 71 -19.86 -9.62 -12.89
C ALA A 71 -20.31 -8.25 -13.40
N ARG A 72 -19.40 -7.26 -13.50
CA ARG A 72 -19.69 -5.94 -14.06
C ARG A 72 -20.09 -5.99 -15.54
N LYS A 73 -19.39 -6.77 -16.35
CA LYS A 73 -19.75 -6.96 -17.77
C LYS A 73 -21.14 -7.57 -17.88
N LEU A 74 -21.45 -8.59 -17.07
CA LEU A 74 -22.73 -9.28 -17.09
C LEU A 74 -23.87 -8.39 -16.56
N ALA A 75 -23.60 -7.52 -15.58
CA ALA A 75 -24.58 -6.58 -15.03
C ALA A 75 -25.08 -5.57 -16.06
N ARG A 76 -24.27 -5.22 -17.07
CA ARG A 76 -24.68 -4.32 -18.18
C ARG A 76 -25.66 -4.99 -19.17
N ILE A 77 -25.79 -6.33 -19.15
CA ILE A 77 -26.70 -7.07 -20.03
C ILE A 77 -28.08 -7.15 -19.36
N PRO A 78 -29.18 -6.84 -20.05
CA PRO A 78 -30.52 -6.98 -19.51
C PRO A 78 -30.79 -8.40 -19.00
N LYS A 79 -31.48 -8.55 -17.85
CA LYS A 79 -31.70 -9.84 -17.18
C LYS A 79 -32.23 -10.95 -18.13
N LYS A 80 -33.15 -10.59 -19.01
CA LYS A 80 -33.75 -11.54 -20.00
C LYS A 80 -32.75 -12.08 -21.03
N ARG A 81 -31.64 -11.35 -21.30
CA ARG A 81 -30.61 -11.73 -22.29
C ARG A 81 -29.35 -12.35 -21.66
N ARG A 82 -29.29 -12.48 -20.32
CA ARG A 82 -28.14 -13.08 -19.64
C ARG A 82 -28.15 -14.60 -19.84
N LYS A 83 -27.07 -15.13 -20.39
CA LYS A 83 -26.87 -16.59 -20.55
C LYS A 83 -26.38 -17.28 -19.24
N ARG A 84 -25.99 -16.50 -18.23
CA ARG A 84 -25.47 -16.99 -16.95
C ARG A 84 -26.06 -16.16 -15.80
N PRO A 85 -26.20 -16.74 -14.58
CA PRO A 85 -26.62 -15.99 -13.41
C PRO A 85 -25.58 -14.90 -13.08
N LEU A 86 -26.05 -13.77 -12.54
CA LEU A 86 -25.19 -12.70 -12.09
C LEU A 86 -24.56 -13.06 -10.74
N ASP A 87 -23.26 -13.00 -10.68
CA ASP A 87 -22.50 -13.05 -9.41
C ASP A 87 -22.64 -11.71 -8.68
N VAL A 88 -23.65 -11.64 -7.80
CA VAL A 88 -23.98 -10.42 -7.08
C VAL A 88 -22.87 -10.04 -6.09
N ASP A 89 -22.25 -11.01 -5.42
CA ASP A 89 -21.18 -10.75 -4.45
C ASP A 89 -19.96 -10.14 -5.14
N SER A 90 -19.55 -10.68 -6.28
CA SER A 90 -18.45 -10.09 -7.06
C SER A 90 -18.80 -8.70 -7.60
N LEU A 91 -20.06 -8.43 -7.92
CA LEU A 91 -20.50 -7.10 -8.33
C LEU A 91 -20.44 -6.09 -7.17
N MET A 92 -20.90 -6.49 -5.98
CA MET A 92 -20.85 -5.67 -4.77
C MET A 92 -19.41 -5.42 -4.34
N ASN A 93 -18.54 -6.43 -4.33
CA ASN A 93 -17.10 -6.31 -4.10
C ASN A 93 -16.47 -5.29 -5.05
N SER A 94 -16.80 -5.38 -6.34
CA SER A 94 -16.30 -4.43 -7.33
C SER A 94 -16.76 -2.99 -7.04
N SER A 95 -18.00 -2.80 -6.60
CA SER A 95 -18.53 -1.49 -6.24
C SER A 95 -17.84 -0.94 -5.00
N PHE A 96 -17.59 -1.79 -4.01
CA PHE A 96 -16.88 -1.44 -2.78
C PHE A 96 -15.44 -1.00 -3.06
N VAL A 97 -14.68 -1.79 -3.84
CA VAL A 97 -13.30 -1.45 -4.25
C VAL A 97 -13.25 -0.11 -5.00
N ILE A 98 -14.18 0.14 -5.91
CA ILE A 98 -14.24 1.42 -6.63
C ILE A 98 -14.48 2.57 -5.67
N THR A 99 -15.37 2.39 -4.69
CA THR A 99 -15.63 3.43 -3.69
C THR A 99 -14.40 3.69 -2.82
N MET A 100 -13.65 2.63 -2.45
CA MET A 100 -12.35 2.78 -1.76
C MET A 100 -11.31 3.50 -2.61
N ALA A 101 -11.29 3.28 -3.91
CA ALA A 101 -10.31 3.88 -4.81
C ALA A 101 -10.55 5.38 -5.06
N LEU A 102 -11.78 5.89 -4.90
CA LEU A 102 -12.09 7.29 -5.18
C LEU A 102 -11.24 8.29 -4.37
N PRO A 103 -11.12 8.21 -3.03
CA PRO A 103 -10.26 9.11 -2.28
C PRO A 103 -8.79 8.99 -2.67
N VAL A 104 -8.32 7.77 -3.00
CA VAL A 104 -6.94 7.51 -3.44
C VAL A 104 -6.66 8.22 -4.76
N VAL A 105 -7.57 8.15 -5.73
CA VAL A 105 -7.43 8.86 -7.01
C VAL A 105 -7.40 10.38 -6.80
N LEU A 106 -8.26 10.91 -5.92
CA LEU A 106 -8.25 12.33 -5.58
C LEU A 106 -6.94 12.74 -4.90
N MET A 107 -6.44 11.94 -3.98
CA MET A 107 -5.14 12.17 -3.33
C MET A 107 -4.00 12.18 -4.35
N LEU A 108 -4.02 11.24 -5.32
CA LEU A 108 -2.99 11.17 -6.36
C LEU A 108 -2.93 12.47 -7.21
N LEU A 109 -4.02 13.20 -7.40
CA LEU A 109 -3.99 14.50 -8.09
C LEU A 109 -3.17 15.56 -7.34
N PHE A 110 -3.02 15.40 -6.02
CA PHE A 110 -2.25 16.30 -5.16
C PHE A 110 -0.95 15.67 -4.64
N TYR A 111 -0.58 14.49 -5.16
CA TYR A 111 0.51 13.67 -4.66
C TYR A 111 1.84 14.42 -4.61
N ASP A 112 2.20 15.11 -5.70
CA ASP A 112 3.43 15.88 -5.78
C ASP A 112 3.47 17.00 -4.72
N ARG A 113 2.37 17.70 -4.50
CA ARG A 113 2.25 18.73 -3.46
C ARG A 113 2.41 18.15 -2.06
N ILE A 114 1.78 17.00 -1.77
CA ILE A 114 1.86 16.35 -0.46
C ILE A 114 3.29 15.87 -0.21
N THR A 115 3.94 15.31 -1.22
CA THR A 115 5.27 14.71 -1.09
C THR A 115 6.41 15.71 -1.19
N SER A 116 6.15 16.94 -1.65
CA SER A 116 7.12 18.02 -1.66
C SER A 116 7.36 18.64 -0.27
N PHE A 117 6.47 18.38 0.70
CA PHE A 117 6.71 18.79 2.08
C PHE A 117 7.80 17.93 2.71
N ASP A 118 8.85 18.58 3.21
CA ASP A 118 9.82 17.93 4.09
C ASP A 118 9.31 17.98 5.52
N PHE A 119 8.85 16.84 6.01
CA PHE A 119 8.36 16.73 7.39
C PHE A 119 9.49 16.58 8.42
N GLY A 120 10.74 16.35 7.98
CA GLY A 120 11.84 16.04 8.89
C GLY A 120 11.63 14.78 9.73
N LEU A 121 12.72 14.29 10.34
CA LEU A 121 12.68 13.06 11.16
C LEU A 121 11.78 13.18 12.41
N PRO A 122 11.74 14.33 13.15
CA PRO A 122 10.90 14.44 14.34
C PRO A 122 9.41 14.31 14.06
N ILE A 123 8.92 14.97 13.01
CA ILE A 123 7.50 14.90 12.63
C ILE A 123 7.17 13.50 12.11
N MET A 124 8.07 12.89 11.33
CA MET A 124 7.91 11.51 10.87
C MET A 124 7.85 10.52 12.04
N ALA A 125 8.67 10.69 13.09
CA ALA A 125 8.62 9.90 14.31
C ALA A 125 7.27 10.07 15.03
N ALA A 126 6.75 11.30 15.14
CA ALA A 126 5.42 11.55 15.70
C ALA A 126 4.32 10.86 14.88
N PHE A 127 4.40 10.90 13.57
CA PHE A 127 3.43 10.22 12.70
C PHE A 127 3.51 8.70 12.80
N LEU A 128 4.71 8.11 12.92
CA LEU A 128 4.87 6.68 13.22
C LEU A 128 4.23 6.30 14.56
N PHE A 129 4.38 7.14 15.57
CA PHE A 129 3.75 6.92 16.88
C PHE A 129 2.22 6.94 16.76
N VAL A 130 1.66 7.93 16.05
CA VAL A 130 0.21 8.02 15.81
C VAL A 130 -0.28 6.85 14.95
N ASN A 131 0.50 6.42 13.96
CA ASN A 131 0.17 5.22 13.18
C ASN A 131 0.06 3.97 14.09
N GLY A 132 0.97 3.83 15.05
CA GLY A 132 0.89 2.80 16.08
C GLY A 132 -0.42 2.87 16.87
N LEU A 133 -0.85 4.07 17.30
CA LEU A 133 -2.14 4.25 17.99
C LEU A 133 -3.33 3.83 17.11
N ILE A 134 -3.33 4.21 15.83
CA ILE A 134 -4.38 3.81 14.87
C ILE A 134 -4.46 2.28 14.76
N LEU A 135 -3.34 1.58 14.72
CA LEU A 135 -3.28 0.12 14.62
C LEU A 135 -3.64 -0.59 15.93
N TYR A 136 -3.50 0.10 17.05
CA TYR A 136 -3.79 -0.46 18.37
C TYR A 136 -5.28 -0.43 18.71
N ILE A 137 -6.03 0.57 18.23
CA ILE A 137 -7.47 0.74 18.51
C ILE A 137 -8.31 -0.52 18.17
N PRO A 138 -8.13 -1.19 17.01
CA PRO A 138 -8.97 -2.32 16.63
C PRO A 138 -9.00 -3.50 17.60
N GLN A 139 -7.98 -3.67 18.45
CA GLN A 139 -7.96 -4.77 19.43
C GLN A 139 -9.07 -4.69 20.49
N PHE A 140 -9.55 -3.48 20.76
CA PHE A 140 -10.61 -3.24 21.76
C PHE A 140 -12.01 -3.37 21.18
N LEU A 141 -12.12 -3.59 19.87
CA LEU A 141 -13.40 -3.67 19.20
C LEU A 141 -13.91 -5.11 19.15
N PRO A 142 -15.22 -5.32 19.26
CA PRO A 142 -15.79 -6.64 19.10
C PRO A 142 -15.50 -7.18 17.69
N GLY A 143 -15.34 -8.50 17.59
CA GLY A 143 -15.20 -9.16 16.30
C GLY A 143 -16.38 -8.84 15.38
N SER A 144 -16.12 -8.70 14.10
CA SER A 144 -17.13 -8.36 13.12
C SER A 144 -17.06 -9.27 11.90
N ASN A 145 -18.22 -9.48 11.27
CA ASN A 145 -18.43 -10.36 10.13
C ASN A 145 -19.12 -9.63 8.96
N ARG A 146 -19.03 -8.29 8.90
CA ARG A 146 -19.64 -7.53 7.81
C ARG A 146 -18.82 -7.70 6.51
N ASP A 147 -19.51 -8.05 5.46
CA ASP A 147 -18.97 -8.29 4.12
C ASP A 147 -19.68 -7.42 3.07
N ALA A 148 -19.46 -7.72 1.78
CA ALA A 148 -20.05 -6.98 0.66
C ALA A 148 -21.57 -6.80 0.74
N ARG A 149 -22.30 -7.72 1.38
CA ARG A 149 -23.76 -7.70 1.45
C ARG A 149 -24.29 -6.74 2.52
N THR A 150 -23.48 -6.51 3.54
CA THR A 150 -23.88 -5.71 4.72
C THR A 150 -23.16 -4.36 4.79
N LEU A 151 -22.10 -4.16 4.00
CA LEU A 151 -21.34 -2.92 3.94
C LEU A 151 -21.96 -1.92 2.98
N SER A 152 -21.94 -0.65 3.39
CA SER A 152 -22.36 0.46 2.57
C SER A 152 -21.22 1.01 1.70
N ARG A 153 -21.55 1.79 0.69
CA ARG A 153 -20.55 2.54 -0.08
C ARG A 153 -19.79 3.55 0.80
N PHE A 154 -20.43 4.06 1.85
CA PHE A 154 -19.82 4.96 2.80
C PHE A 154 -18.68 4.27 3.61
N ASP A 155 -18.86 3.00 3.98
CA ASP A 155 -17.80 2.21 4.63
C ASP A 155 -16.57 2.10 3.71
N GLY A 156 -16.80 1.84 2.40
CA GLY A 156 -15.72 1.82 1.41
C GLY A 156 -15.03 3.19 1.25
N LEU A 157 -15.80 4.29 1.24
CA LEU A 157 -15.25 5.65 1.16
C LEU A 157 -14.35 5.96 2.36
N LEU A 158 -14.79 5.63 3.58
CA LEU A 158 -14.01 5.85 4.80
C LEU A 158 -12.70 5.03 4.80
N MET A 159 -12.75 3.75 4.41
CA MET A 159 -11.54 2.94 4.26
C MET A 159 -10.61 3.51 3.19
N GLY A 160 -11.17 4.00 2.08
CA GLY A 160 -10.41 4.69 1.04
C GLY A 160 -9.75 5.96 1.53
N LEU A 161 -10.42 6.77 2.36
CA LEU A 161 -9.81 7.93 3.03
C LEU A 161 -8.64 7.50 3.93
N GLY A 162 -8.77 6.40 4.67
CA GLY A 162 -7.64 5.82 5.41
C GLY A 162 -6.46 5.48 4.51
N SER A 163 -6.74 4.91 3.32
CA SER A 163 -5.70 4.55 2.35
C SER A 163 -4.90 5.77 1.84
N THR A 164 -5.47 6.99 1.83
CA THR A 164 -4.77 8.20 1.39
C THR A 164 -3.61 8.59 2.29
N LEU A 165 -3.59 8.11 3.54
CA LEU A 165 -2.49 8.36 4.47
C LEU A 165 -1.15 7.76 4.01
N SER A 166 -1.13 6.84 3.03
CA SER A 166 0.09 6.34 2.38
C SER A 166 0.98 7.46 1.83
N ALA A 167 0.41 8.60 1.45
CA ALA A 167 1.16 9.74 0.91
C ALA A 167 1.98 10.48 1.98
N ILE A 168 1.69 10.29 3.26
CA ILE A 168 2.34 10.99 4.37
C ILE A 168 3.36 10.08 5.03
N PRO A 169 4.66 10.45 5.13
CA PRO A 169 5.67 9.64 5.81
C PRO A 169 5.32 9.46 7.29
N GLY A 170 5.43 8.23 7.78
CA GLY A 170 5.04 7.87 9.14
C GLY A 170 3.68 7.16 9.21
N PHE A 171 2.78 7.36 8.26
CA PHE A 171 1.50 6.64 8.21
C PHE A 171 1.52 5.46 7.23
N SER A 172 0.70 4.47 7.52
CA SER A 172 0.39 3.36 6.62
C SER A 172 -1.05 3.45 6.13
N GLY A 173 -1.24 3.63 4.83
CA GLY A 173 -2.58 3.67 4.25
C GLY A 173 -3.31 2.33 4.35
N ILE A 174 -2.61 1.20 4.19
CA ILE A 174 -3.20 -0.13 4.40
C ILE A 174 -3.61 -0.30 5.86
N GLY A 175 -2.73 0.06 6.81
CA GLY A 175 -3.02 -0.02 8.23
C GLY A 175 -4.23 0.84 8.64
N ALA A 176 -4.27 2.09 8.19
CA ALA A 176 -5.37 3.01 8.47
C ALA A 176 -6.70 2.53 7.86
N ALA A 177 -6.68 2.04 6.62
CA ALA A 177 -7.87 1.47 5.98
C ALA A 177 -8.41 0.26 6.76
N LEU A 178 -7.54 -0.65 7.21
CA LEU A 178 -7.93 -1.82 7.99
C LEU A 178 -8.43 -1.44 9.38
N SER A 179 -7.83 -0.46 10.04
CA SER A 179 -8.29 0.05 11.34
C SER A 179 -9.67 0.70 11.23
N ILE A 180 -9.88 1.54 10.22
CA ILE A 180 -11.20 2.12 9.91
C ILE A 180 -12.20 1.00 9.59
N GLY A 181 -11.82 0.02 8.78
CA GLY A 181 -12.64 -1.15 8.48
C GLY A 181 -13.08 -1.88 9.75
N SER A 182 -12.14 -2.12 10.68
CA SER A 182 -12.44 -2.76 11.97
C SER A 182 -13.42 -1.94 12.81
N ILE A 183 -13.24 -0.60 12.87
CA ILE A 183 -14.19 0.32 13.55
C ILE A 183 -15.58 0.25 12.91
N ARG A 184 -15.65 0.07 11.60
CA ARG A 184 -16.91 -0.08 10.84
C ARG A 184 -17.48 -1.49 10.89
N GLY A 185 -16.81 -2.40 11.58
CA GLY A 185 -17.24 -3.76 11.75
C GLY A 185 -17.02 -4.66 10.52
N VAL A 186 -16.10 -4.32 9.65
CA VAL A 186 -15.72 -5.11 8.46
C VAL A 186 -14.99 -6.37 8.90
N ASP A 187 -15.33 -7.52 8.32
CA ASP A 187 -14.53 -8.74 8.49
C ASP A 187 -13.08 -8.52 8.09
N LYS A 188 -12.14 -8.94 8.91
CA LYS A 188 -10.71 -8.61 8.73
C LYS A 188 -10.11 -9.21 7.47
N ASN A 189 -10.46 -10.46 7.14
CA ASN A 189 -9.99 -11.10 5.91
C ASN A 189 -10.61 -10.46 4.67
N TYR A 190 -11.91 -10.14 4.75
CA TYR A 190 -12.60 -9.43 3.69
C TYR A 190 -12.00 -8.03 3.49
N GLY A 191 -11.84 -7.27 4.58
CA GLY A 191 -11.25 -5.92 4.56
C GLY A 191 -9.83 -5.93 3.98
N LEU A 192 -8.98 -6.88 4.39
CA LEU A 192 -7.64 -7.03 3.84
C LEU A 192 -7.67 -7.28 2.33
N ASN A 193 -8.48 -8.24 1.87
CA ASN A 193 -8.58 -8.55 0.44
C ASN A 193 -9.04 -7.33 -0.38
N MET A 194 -10.05 -6.60 0.10
CA MET A 194 -10.57 -5.41 -0.60
C MET A 194 -9.54 -4.27 -0.60
N THR A 195 -8.83 -4.07 0.52
CA THR A 195 -7.78 -3.05 0.64
C THR A 195 -6.61 -3.35 -0.30
N LEU A 196 -6.15 -4.62 -0.38
CA LEU A 196 -5.08 -5.01 -1.30
C LEU A 196 -5.47 -4.81 -2.77
N ILE A 197 -6.72 -5.08 -3.14
CA ILE A 197 -7.20 -4.82 -4.52
C ILE A 197 -7.30 -3.31 -4.77
N ALA A 198 -7.81 -2.54 -3.82
CA ALA A 198 -7.94 -1.09 -3.95
C ALA A 198 -6.57 -0.40 -4.02
N SER A 199 -5.55 -0.90 -3.28
CA SER A 199 -4.19 -0.34 -3.30
C SER A 199 -3.50 -0.47 -4.66
N MET A 200 -3.95 -1.37 -5.54
CA MET A 200 -3.42 -1.43 -6.92
C MET A 200 -3.60 -0.09 -7.66
N VAL A 201 -4.68 0.65 -7.38
CA VAL A 201 -4.90 1.99 -7.96
C VAL A 201 -3.83 2.98 -7.50
N TYR A 202 -3.44 2.90 -6.23
CA TYR A 202 -2.32 3.69 -5.69
C TYR A 202 -1.01 3.39 -6.42
N PHE A 203 -0.65 2.10 -6.57
CA PHE A 203 0.59 1.72 -7.27
C PHE A 203 0.57 2.07 -8.75
N VAL A 204 -0.58 1.98 -9.43
CA VAL A 204 -0.70 2.49 -10.80
C VAL A 204 -0.42 4.00 -10.83
N GLY A 205 -0.95 4.76 -9.87
CA GLY A 205 -0.65 6.18 -9.74
C GLY A 205 0.84 6.45 -9.50
N LEU A 206 1.49 5.73 -8.59
CA LEU A 206 2.93 5.87 -8.32
C LEU A 206 3.77 5.57 -9.58
N ILE A 207 3.45 4.51 -10.31
CA ILE A 207 4.12 4.18 -11.58
C ILE A 207 3.99 5.33 -12.59
N VAL A 208 2.81 5.93 -12.70
CA VAL A 208 2.60 7.10 -13.57
C VAL A 208 3.48 8.29 -13.12
N PHE A 209 3.55 8.56 -11.81
CA PHE A 209 4.42 9.60 -11.26
C PHE A 209 5.90 9.32 -11.49
N ASP A 210 6.35 8.08 -11.32
CA ASP A 210 7.74 7.69 -11.58
C ASP A 210 8.10 7.90 -13.05
N VAL A 211 7.23 7.47 -13.97
CA VAL A 211 7.43 7.66 -15.42
C VAL A 211 7.48 9.15 -15.77
N LEU A 212 6.54 9.95 -15.26
CA LEU A 212 6.55 11.41 -15.48
C LEU A 212 7.81 12.07 -14.91
N SER A 213 8.24 11.66 -13.72
CA SER A 213 9.48 12.13 -13.09
C SER A 213 10.70 11.83 -13.95
N ILE A 214 10.78 10.63 -14.53
CA ILE A 214 11.85 10.22 -15.45
C ILE A 214 11.83 11.05 -16.72
N ILE A 215 10.66 11.30 -17.30
CA ILE A 215 10.51 12.11 -18.52
C ILE A 215 10.98 13.57 -18.28
N VAL A 216 10.60 14.16 -17.13
CA VAL A 216 10.93 15.56 -16.82
C VAL A 216 12.39 15.75 -16.41
N ARG A 217 12.94 14.81 -15.63
CA ARG A 217 14.31 14.93 -15.05
C ARG A 217 15.38 14.24 -15.88
N GLY A 218 15.00 13.46 -16.88
CA GLY A 218 15.89 12.63 -17.70
C GLY A 218 16.10 11.25 -17.10
N PHE A 219 16.65 10.37 -17.94
CA PHE A 219 16.84 8.94 -17.62
C PHE A 219 18.04 8.68 -16.69
N GLY A 220 18.92 9.68 -16.50
CA GLY A 220 20.21 9.43 -15.87
C GLY A 220 21.11 8.47 -16.70
N PRO A 221 22.29 8.11 -16.21
CA PRO A 221 23.15 7.12 -16.89
C PRO A 221 22.51 5.73 -16.80
N ILE A 222 22.12 5.16 -17.94
CA ILE A 222 21.57 3.80 -18.02
C ILE A 222 22.62 2.90 -18.64
N THR A 223 23.09 1.90 -17.87
CA THR A 223 23.95 0.83 -18.36
C THR A 223 23.21 -0.50 -18.29
N MET A 224 23.60 -1.48 -19.11
CA MET A 224 23.01 -2.84 -19.05
C MET A 224 23.14 -3.46 -17.66
N GLN A 225 24.25 -3.18 -16.96
CA GLN A 225 24.46 -3.63 -15.58
C GLN A 225 23.42 -3.03 -14.61
N LEU A 226 23.14 -1.73 -14.70
CA LEU A 226 22.13 -1.06 -13.87
C LEU A 226 20.71 -1.59 -14.14
N ILE A 227 20.38 -1.86 -15.39
CA ILE A 227 19.08 -2.48 -15.73
C ILE A 227 18.94 -3.84 -15.03
N GLY A 228 19.99 -4.68 -15.07
CA GLY A 228 19.98 -5.96 -14.36
C GLY A 228 19.76 -5.82 -12.85
N ILE A 229 20.43 -4.85 -12.21
CA ILE A 229 20.28 -4.56 -10.77
C ILE A 229 18.84 -4.11 -10.46
N TYR A 230 18.27 -3.23 -11.26
CA TYR A 230 16.91 -2.74 -11.05
C TYR A 230 15.85 -3.83 -11.27
N LEU A 231 16.08 -4.75 -12.19
CA LEU A 231 15.21 -5.93 -12.36
C LEU A 231 15.31 -6.87 -11.15
N LEU A 232 16.49 -7.05 -10.57
CA LEU A 232 16.65 -7.79 -9.31
C LEU A 232 15.93 -7.08 -8.14
N ALA A 233 15.99 -5.76 -8.06
CA ALA A 233 15.24 -4.98 -7.08
C ALA A 233 13.73 -5.16 -7.25
N ALA A 234 13.21 -5.15 -8.49
CA ALA A 234 11.81 -5.43 -8.78
C ALA A 234 11.40 -6.85 -8.38
N ALA A 235 12.24 -7.84 -8.65
CA ALA A 235 12.01 -9.22 -8.23
C ALA A 235 12.01 -9.35 -6.69
N ALA A 236 12.92 -8.67 -6.01
CA ALA A 236 12.96 -8.60 -4.54
C ALA A 236 11.69 -7.94 -3.99
N ALA A 237 11.21 -6.84 -4.59
CA ALA A 237 9.96 -6.19 -4.24
C ALA A 237 8.75 -7.11 -4.46
N PHE A 238 8.70 -7.85 -5.55
CA PHE A 238 7.65 -8.85 -5.81
C PHE A 238 7.61 -9.93 -4.72
N ILE A 239 8.77 -10.54 -4.42
CA ILE A 239 8.89 -11.63 -3.44
C ILE A 239 8.51 -11.13 -2.04
N SER A 240 9.04 -9.99 -1.62
CA SER A 240 8.76 -9.42 -0.30
C SER A 240 7.30 -8.98 -0.15
N THR A 241 6.69 -8.47 -1.21
CA THR A 241 5.23 -8.18 -1.25
C THR A 241 4.40 -9.45 -1.05
N MET A 242 4.75 -10.55 -1.74
CA MET A 242 4.05 -11.83 -1.56
C MET A 242 4.22 -12.38 -0.14
N LEU A 243 5.40 -12.21 0.46
CA LEU A 243 5.67 -12.54 1.85
C LEU A 243 4.81 -11.69 2.81
N ALA A 244 4.78 -10.37 2.60
CA ALA A 244 3.99 -9.43 3.40
C ALA A 244 2.49 -9.76 3.34
N ILE A 245 1.95 -10.09 2.17
CA ILE A 245 0.55 -10.51 2.02
C ILE A 245 0.29 -11.78 2.84
N ARG A 246 1.21 -12.75 2.85
CA ARG A 246 1.09 -13.96 3.67
C ARG A 246 1.02 -13.62 5.16
N ILE A 247 1.95 -12.81 5.64
CA ILE A 247 2.00 -12.35 7.04
C ILE A 247 0.68 -11.65 7.41
N MET A 248 0.23 -10.71 6.59
CA MET A 248 -1.01 -9.98 6.83
C MET A 248 -2.24 -10.89 6.88
N ARG A 249 -2.31 -11.92 6.05
CA ARG A 249 -3.41 -12.91 6.09
C ARG A 249 -3.42 -13.74 7.37
N THR A 250 -2.27 -14.20 7.82
CA THR A 250 -2.15 -14.94 9.08
C THR A 250 -2.61 -14.07 10.24
N LEU A 251 -2.12 -12.82 10.31
CA LEU A 251 -2.48 -11.89 11.36
C LEU A 251 -3.95 -11.42 11.28
N ALA A 252 -4.53 -11.35 10.08
CA ALA A 252 -5.95 -11.08 9.93
C ALA A 252 -6.81 -12.17 10.56
N ALA A 253 -6.42 -13.44 10.39
CA ALA A 253 -7.12 -14.58 10.98
C ALA A 253 -7.01 -14.61 12.51
N GLU A 254 -5.89 -14.14 13.07
CA GLU A 254 -5.58 -14.18 14.51
C GLU A 254 -5.93 -12.88 15.26
N ASN A 255 -6.59 -11.91 14.63
CA ASN A 255 -6.81 -10.56 15.18
C ASN A 255 -5.52 -9.80 15.52
N GLY A 256 -4.40 -10.13 14.90
CA GLY A 256 -3.04 -9.76 15.32
C GLY A 256 -2.50 -8.43 14.77
N TYR A 257 -3.30 -7.56 14.14
CA TYR A 257 -2.78 -6.30 13.58
C TYR A 257 -2.17 -5.35 14.62
N HIS A 258 -2.59 -5.45 15.87
CA HIS A 258 -2.05 -4.63 16.96
C HIS A 258 -0.55 -4.89 17.24
N PHE A 259 0.02 -6.02 16.83
CA PHE A 259 1.45 -6.26 16.94
C PHE A 259 2.28 -5.23 16.16
N PHE A 260 1.75 -4.74 15.05
CA PHE A 260 2.41 -3.67 14.31
C PHE A 260 2.40 -2.31 15.02
N ALA A 261 1.51 -2.10 16.00
CA ALA A 261 1.54 -0.90 16.83
C ALA A 261 2.84 -0.82 17.65
N TYR A 262 3.22 -1.93 18.30
CA TYR A 262 4.47 -2.00 19.05
C TYR A 262 5.69 -1.77 18.16
N TYR A 263 5.68 -2.36 16.95
CA TYR A 263 6.71 -2.12 15.96
C TYR A 263 6.79 -0.63 15.57
N CYS A 264 5.66 0.01 15.28
CA CYS A 264 5.61 1.42 14.90
C CYS A 264 6.12 2.32 16.03
N TRP A 265 5.82 2.02 17.28
CA TRP A 265 6.35 2.77 18.44
C TRP A 265 7.86 2.58 18.59
N GLY A 266 8.38 1.38 18.39
CA GLY A 266 9.83 1.13 18.36
C GLY A 266 10.51 1.88 17.19
N ALA A 267 9.91 1.87 15.99
CA ALA A 267 10.41 2.62 14.84
C ALA A 267 10.33 4.14 15.06
N ALA A 268 9.29 4.63 15.75
CA ALA A 268 9.17 6.04 16.11
C ALA A 268 10.31 6.47 17.05
N LEU A 269 10.58 5.68 18.08
CA LEU A 269 11.69 5.93 19.02
C LEU A 269 13.04 5.90 18.30
N PHE A 270 13.26 4.89 17.45
CA PHE A 270 14.48 4.79 16.64
C PHE A 270 14.68 6.03 15.74
N THR A 271 13.60 6.46 15.04
CA THR A 271 13.63 7.63 14.17
C THR A 271 13.94 8.91 14.96
N PHE A 272 13.38 9.04 16.16
CA PHE A 272 13.67 10.17 17.05
C PHE A 272 15.13 10.19 17.51
N ILE A 273 15.67 9.03 17.90
CA ILE A 273 17.10 8.90 18.29
C ILE A 273 17.99 9.22 17.07
N LEU A 274 17.65 8.72 15.88
CA LEU A 274 18.40 9.01 14.66
C LEU A 274 18.46 10.52 14.39
N ASN A 275 17.39 11.26 14.67
CA ASN A 275 17.38 12.72 14.54
C ASN A 275 18.31 13.42 15.55
N LEU A 276 18.50 12.85 16.75
CA LEU A 276 19.42 13.44 17.73
C LEU A 276 20.90 13.21 17.37
N MET A 277 21.17 12.24 16.51
CA MET A 277 22.53 11.88 16.09
C MET A 277 22.91 12.51 14.73
N ALA A 278 21.94 13.03 13.97
CA ALA A 278 22.13 13.67 12.66
C ALA A 278 22.32 15.17 12.80
#